data_332a73983c799489e95f160a2c8bf116
#
_entry.id   332a73983c799489e95f160a2c8bf116
#
_cell.length_a   1.000
_cell.length_b   1.000
_cell.length_c   1.000
_cell.angle_alpha   90.00
_cell.angle_beta   90.00
_cell.angle_gamma   90.00
#
_symmetry.space_group_name_H-M   'P 1'
#
loop_
_entity.id
_entity.type
_entity.pdbx_description
1 polymer ?
#
loop_
_entity_poly.entity_id
_entity_poly.type
_entity_poly.pdbx_seq_one_letter_code
_entity_poly.pdbx_strand_id
1 'polypeptide(L)'
;MFAQLITKGENHGVHCFVVPLRDKAGDDRPGVTTSDCGHKGGLGGVDNGRIMFDEVRIPRENLLNKYGQVDEGGTYSSPVDNVNRRFFTMLGTLVRGRVSVGGSASAACEVALSIAGRYALKRTQFGPAPGEEITLMDYRMHQRRLLPLIARSYAYRFA
;
A
#
# COMPACT_ATOMS: atom_id res chain seq x y z
N MET A 1 1.62 -0.78 16.16
CA MET A 1 0.30 -1.44 16.03
C MET A 1 -0.80 -0.42 16.16
N PHE A 2 -1.85 -0.50 15.33
CA PHE A 2 -3.09 0.26 15.52
C PHE A 2 -4.11 -0.63 16.24
N ALA A 3 -4.68 -0.15 17.33
CA ALA A 3 -5.66 -0.87 18.13
C ALA A 3 -6.65 0.10 18.80
N GLN A 4 -7.78 -0.42 19.25
CA GLN A 4 -8.74 0.35 20.04
C GLN A 4 -8.13 0.68 21.41
N LEU A 5 -8.21 1.95 21.81
CA LEU A 5 -7.82 2.41 23.13
C LEU A 5 -9.05 2.44 24.04
N ILE A 6 -9.02 1.61 25.07
CA ILE A 6 -10.08 1.57 26.08
C ILE A 6 -9.45 1.90 27.44
N THR A 7 -9.97 2.90 28.15
CA THR A 7 -9.57 3.23 29.50
C THR A 7 -10.79 3.61 30.33
N LYS A 8 -10.83 3.21 31.62
CA LYS A 8 -11.97 3.37 32.53
C LYS A 8 -13.31 2.91 31.93
N GLY A 9 -13.28 1.87 31.08
CA GLY A 9 -14.47 1.34 30.42
C GLY A 9 -14.97 2.12 29.19
N GLU A 10 -14.34 3.24 28.86
CA GLU A 10 -14.68 4.05 27.69
C GLU A 10 -13.75 3.75 26.50
N ASN A 11 -14.33 3.63 25.31
CA ASN A 11 -13.60 3.42 24.05
C ASN A 11 -13.33 4.76 23.36
N HIS A 12 -12.06 5.13 23.24
CA HIS A 12 -11.59 6.36 22.61
C HIS A 12 -11.22 6.19 21.13
N GLY A 13 -11.51 5.03 20.54
CA GLY A 13 -11.20 4.72 19.12
C GLY A 13 -9.78 4.24 18.89
N VAL A 14 -9.41 4.16 17.63
CA VAL A 14 -8.10 3.61 17.21
C VAL A 14 -6.96 4.56 17.56
N HIS A 15 -5.94 4.01 18.20
CA HIS A 15 -4.67 4.68 18.53
C HIS A 15 -3.49 3.82 18.06
N CYS A 16 -2.30 4.40 18.07
CA CYS A 16 -1.07 3.73 17.65
C CYS A 16 -0.18 3.44 18.85
N PHE A 17 0.31 2.20 18.94
CA PHE A 17 1.15 1.71 20.02
C PHE A 17 2.47 1.15 19.46
N VAL A 18 3.57 1.40 20.17
CA VAL A 18 4.85 0.73 19.91
C VAL A 18 4.86 -0.56 20.73
N VAL A 19 4.81 -1.69 20.05
CA VAL A 19 4.82 -3.01 20.68
C VAL A 19 6.11 -3.74 20.27
N PRO A 20 7.09 -3.90 21.17
CA PRO A 20 8.26 -4.71 20.90
C PRO A 20 7.85 -6.17 20.68
N LEU A 21 8.21 -6.74 19.53
CA LEU A 21 7.85 -8.10 19.16
C LEU A 21 8.85 -9.11 19.70
N ARG A 22 10.14 -8.76 19.67
CA ARG A 22 11.26 -9.65 19.99
C ARG A 22 12.13 -9.09 21.11
N ASP A 23 12.82 -9.96 21.78
CA ASP A 23 13.83 -9.61 22.74
C ASP A 23 15.22 -9.36 22.07
N LYS A 24 16.27 -9.19 22.87
CA LYS A 24 17.63 -8.95 22.38
C LYS A 24 18.28 -10.19 21.74
N ALA A 25 17.77 -11.39 22.05
CA ALA A 25 18.24 -12.65 21.46
C ALA A 25 17.53 -12.92 20.11
N GLY A 26 16.47 -12.19 19.80
CA GLY A 26 15.66 -12.36 18.58
C GLY A 26 14.42 -13.24 18.76
N ASP A 27 14.18 -13.73 19.98
CA ASP A 27 13.04 -14.58 20.31
C ASP A 27 11.76 -13.74 20.50
N ASP A 28 10.60 -14.30 20.17
CA ASP A 28 9.31 -13.66 20.40
C ASP A 28 9.11 -13.39 21.89
N ARG A 29 8.61 -12.20 22.21
CA ARG A 29 8.30 -11.82 23.60
C ARG A 29 7.08 -12.56 24.11
N PRO A 30 6.92 -12.71 25.45
CA PRO A 30 5.73 -13.33 26.03
C PRO A 30 4.43 -12.73 25.50
N GLY A 31 3.51 -13.59 25.06
CA GLY A 31 2.23 -13.20 24.47
C GLY A 31 2.32 -12.76 23.01
N VAL A 32 3.51 -12.68 22.41
CA VAL A 32 3.70 -12.41 20.98
C VAL A 32 3.97 -13.72 20.27
N THR A 33 3.31 -13.94 19.14
CA THR A 33 3.60 -15.04 18.22
C THR A 33 3.79 -14.48 16.82
N THR A 34 4.94 -14.73 16.22
CA THR A 34 5.21 -14.36 14.81
C THR A 34 5.24 -15.59 13.93
N SER A 35 4.76 -15.47 12.69
CA SER A 35 4.79 -16.54 11.70
C SER A 35 4.87 -15.97 10.29
N ASP A 36 5.40 -16.78 9.36
CA ASP A 36 5.44 -16.44 7.94
C ASP A 36 4.03 -16.40 7.34
N CYS A 37 3.78 -15.49 6.39
CA CYS A 37 2.48 -15.40 5.71
C CYS A 37 2.36 -16.35 4.51
N GLY A 38 3.40 -17.10 4.18
CA GLY A 38 3.44 -18.04 3.06
C GLY A 38 3.84 -17.39 1.73
N HIS A 39 3.79 -18.16 0.68
CA HIS A 39 4.16 -17.72 -0.67
C HIS A 39 3.24 -16.60 -1.17
N LYS A 40 3.85 -15.60 -1.82
CA LYS A 40 3.14 -14.46 -2.43
C LYS A 40 3.30 -14.50 -3.95
N GLY A 41 2.28 -14.04 -4.68
CA GLY A 41 2.30 -13.93 -6.13
C GLY A 41 3.18 -12.80 -6.69
N GLY A 42 3.84 -12.04 -5.84
CA GLY A 42 4.76 -10.94 -6.19
C GLY A 42 5.48 -10.42 -4.95
N LEU A 43 6.42 -9.47 -5.15
CA LEU A 43 7.23 -8.89 -4.09
C LEU A 43 7.93 -9.95 -3.22
N GLY A 44 8.47 -11.00 -3.85
CA GLY A 44 9.14 -12.12 -3.17
C GLY A 44 10.30 -11.71 -2.26
N GLY A 45 10.94 -10.57 -2.54
CA GLY A 45 12.01 -10.01 -1.71
C GLY A 45 11.53 -9.17 -0.51
N VAL A 46 10.22 -8.95 -0.37
CA VAL A 46 9.62 -8.28 0.79
C VAL A 46 9.14 -9.34 1.76
N ASP A 47 9.73 -9.35 2.96
CA ASP A 47 9.32 -10.25 4.02
C ASP A 47 8.00 -9.78 4.64
N ASN A 48 7.00 -10.66 4.67
CA ASN A 48 5.70 -10.42 5.28
C ASN A 48 5.39 -11.50 6.30
N GLY A 49 4.95 -11.10 7.47
CA GLY A 49 4.62 -12.00 8.56
C GLY A 49 3.22 -11.79 9.11
N ARG A 50 2.74 -12.78 9.83
CA ARG A 50 1.59 -12.67 10.73
C ARG A 50 2.08 -12.45 12.15
N ILE A 51 1.38 -11.61 12.88
CA ILE A 51 1.67 -11.32 14.29
C ILE A 51 0.38 -11.52 15.08
N MET A 52 0.47 -12.29 16.15
CA MET A 52 -0.61 -12.47 17.10
C MET A 52 -0.18 -11.93 18.46
N PHE A 53 -1.11 -11.31 19.16
CA PHE A 53 -0.92 -10.78 20.52
C PHE A 53 -1.93 -11.44 21.45
N ASP A 54 -1.43 -11.96 22.56
CA ASP A 54 -2.23 -12.53 23.62
C ASP A 54 -1.76 -11.96 24.96
N GLU A 55 -2.57 -11.10 25.56
CA GLU A 55 -2.33 -10.42 26.85
C GLU A 55 -0.95 -9.72 26.95
N VAL A 56 -0.43 -9.21 25.83
CA VAL A 56 0.88 -8.53 25.80
C VAL A 56 0.82 -7.23 26.60
N ARG A 57 1.69 -7.11 27.61
CA ARG A 57 1.82 -5.91 28.43
C ARG A 57 2.95 -5.03 27.91
N ILE A 58 2.65 -3.75 27.71
CA ILE A 58 3.61 -2.71 27.30
C ILE A 58 3.54 -1.52 28.27
N PRO A 59 4.62 -0.75 28.41
CA PRO A 59 4.58 0.52 29.14
C PRO A 59 3.55 1.47 28.55
N ARG A 60 2.88 2.27 29.39
CA ARG A 60 1.92 3.29 28.93
C ARG A 60 2.54 4.29 27.96
N GLU A 61 3.82 4.61 28.14
CA GLU A 61 4.62 5.50 27.30
C GLU A 61 4.79 4.99 25.84
N ASN A 62 4.49 3.72 25.59
CA ASN A 62 4.47 3.15 24.25
C ASN A 62 3.22 3.54 23.44
N LEU A 63 2.25 4.21 24.05
CA LEU A 63 1.21 4.91 23.31
C LEU A 63 1.82 6.12 22.58
N LEU A 64 1.68 6.19 21.26
CA LEU A 64 2.08 7.37 20.48
C LEU A 64 1.09 8.50 20.77
N ASN A 65 1.48 9.42 21.64
CA ASN A 65 0.59 10.35 22.34
C ASN A 65 0.35 11.70 21.64
N LYS A 66 0.82 11.89 20.41
CA LYS A 66 0.67 13.16 19.70
C LYS A 66 -0.78 13.63 19.55
N TYR A 67 -1.71 12.69 19.38
CA TYR A 67 -3.13 12.96 19.11
C TYR A 67 -4.08 12.41 20.17
N GLY A 68 -3.56 11.83 21.22
CA GLY A 68 -4.34 11.30 22.34
C GLY A 68 -3.43 10.65 23.35
N GLN A 69 -3.62 10.94 24.63
CA GLN A 69 -2.78 10.44 25.71
C GLN A 69 -3.64 9.95 26.88
N VAL A 70 -3.06 9.10 27.68
CA VAL A 70 -3.64 8.61 28.94
C VAL A 70 -2.67 8.94 30.07
N ASP A 71 -3.14 9.60 31.11
CA ASP A 71 -2.35 9.91 32.31
C ASP A 71 -2.15 8.67 33.22
N GLU A 72 -1.39 8.85 34.31
CA GLU A 72 -1.17 7.77 35.29
C GLU A 72 -2.46 7.31 35.99
N GLY A 73 -3.43 8.18 36.12
CA GLY A 73 -4.73 7.89 36.68
C GLY A 73 -5.70 7.23 35.69
N GLY A 74 -5.25 6.97 34.41
CA GLY A 74 -6.08 6.39 33.39
C GLY A 74 -7.04 7.37 32.71
N THR A 75 -6.88 8.69 32.93
CA THR A 75 -7.72 9.70 32.27
C THR A 75 -7.23 9.98 30.86
N TYR A 76 -8.14 9.87 29.90
CA TYR A 76 -7.85 10.16 28.50
C TYR A 76 -7.97 11.66 28.19
N SER A 77 -7.10 12.18 27.33
CA SER A 77 -7.20 13.53 26.76
C SER A 77 -6.71 13.56 25.30
N SER A 78 -7.29 14.44 24.49
CA SER A 78 -6.93 14.59 23.08
C SER A 78 -7.13 16.04 22.62
N PRO A 79 -6.24 16.61 21.80
CA PRO A 79 -6.45 17.89 21.16
C PRO A 79 -7.46 17.83 20.00
N VAL A 80 -7.95 16.63 19.63
CA VAL A 80 -8.90 16.39 18.55
C VAL A 80 -10.08 15.58 19.08
N ASP A 81 -11.20 16.23 19.35
CA ASP A 81 -12.38 15.61 19.96
C ASP A 81 -13.02 14.55 19.06
N ASN A 82 -13.09 14.81 17.76
CA ASN A 82 -13.73 13.90 16.82
C ASN A 82 -12.82 12.70 16.51
N VAL A 83 -13.29 11.50 16.88
CA VAL A 83 -12.58 10.22 16.74
C VAL A 83 -12.15 9.93 15.31
N ASN A 84 -13.04 10.14 14.33
CA ASN A 84 -12.75 9.91 12.93
C ASN A 84 -11.69 10.90 12.40
N ARG A 85 -11.85 12.19 12.72
CA ARG A 85 -10.87 13.21 12.34
C ARG A 85 -9.49 12.90 12.92
N ARG A 86 -9.42 12.48 14.17
CA ARG A 86 -8.17 12.07 14.81
C ARG A 86 -7.52 10.89 14.11
N PHE A 87 -8.28 9.84 13.81
CA PHE A 87 -7.80 8.66 13.10
C PHE A 87 -7.25 9.02 11.71
N PHE A 88 -7.99 9.77 10.90
CA PHE A 88 -7.53 10.18 9.58
C PHE A 88 -6.32 11.13 9.63
N THR A 89 -6.21 11.95 10.68
CA THR A 89 -5.02 12.79 10.90
C THR A 89 -3.78 11.93 11.17
N MET A 90 -3.90 10.86 11.97
CA MET A 90 -2.81 9.91 12.19
C MET A 90 -2.39 9.18 10.90
N LEU A 91 -3.34 8.86 10.04
CA LEU A 91 -3.08 8.20 8.75
C LEU A 91 -2.55 9.14 7.67
N GLY A 92 -2.55 10.44 7.89
CA GLY A 92 -2.15 11.45 6.89
C GLY A 92 -0.76 11.23 6.30
N THR A 93 0.17 10.64 7.07
CA THR A 93 1.52 10.30 6.58
C THR A 93 1.52 9.22 5.50
N LEU A 94 0.50 8.37 5.45
CA LEU A 94 0.37 7.29 4.45
C LEU A 94 -0.07 7.81 3.07
N VAL A 95 -0.61 9.03 2.99
CA VAL A 95 -1.07 9.65 1.73
C VAL A 95 0.08 9.78 0.74
N ARG A 96 1.26 10.21 1.19
CA ARG A 96 2.45 10.32 0.34
C ARG A 96 2.83 8.98 -0.32
N GLY A 97 2.80 7.89 0.44
CA GLY A 97 3.06 6.55 -0.09
C GLY A 97 2.04 6.15 -1.16
N ARG A 98 0.77 6.45 -0.98
CA ARG A 98 -0.29 6.17 -1.96
C ARG A 98 -0.10 6.95 -3.26
N VAL A 99 0.26 8.23 -3.17
CA VAL A 99 0.59 9.06 -4.35
C VAL A 99 1.81 8.49 -5.08
N SER A 100 2.86 8.10 -4.35
CA SER A 100 4.07 7.50 -4.94
C SER A 100 3.77 6.19 -5.66
N VAL A 101 2.91 5.32 -5.09
CA VAL A 101 2.48 4.07 -5.74
C VAL A 101 1.69 4.35 -7.02
N GLY A 102 0.81 5.37 -7.01
CA GLY A 102 0.10 5.84 -8.22
C GLY A 102 1.07 6.29 -9.31
N GLY A 103 2.06 7.12 -8.96
CA GLY A 103 3.10 7.55 -9.89
C GLY A 103 3.94 6.39 -10.45
N SER A 104 4.29 5.41 -9.61
CA SER A 104 5.01 4.21 -10.03
C SER A 104 4.20 3.37 -11.02
N ALA A 105 2.89 3.24 -10.81
CA ALA A 105 1.99 2.54 -11.73
C ALA A 105 1.91 3.25 -13.09
N SER A 106 1.86 4.58 -13.10
CA SER A 106 1.93 5.38 -14.33
C SER A 106 3.23 5.14 -15.10
N ALA A 107 4.37 5.17 -14.41
CA ALA A 107 5.67 4.90 -15.03
C ALA A 107 5.77 3.48 -15.61
N ALA A 108 5.22 2.47 -14.91
CA ALA A 108 5.15 1.10 -15.41
C ALA A 108 4.30 0.99 -16.70
N CYS A 109 3.17 1.72 -16.76
CA CYS A 109 2.35 1.81 -17.97
C CYS A 109 3.11 2.45 -19.14
N GLU A 110 3.87 3.51 -18.91
CA GLU A 110 4.70 4.17 -19.94
C GLU A 110 5.71 3.20 -20.56
N VAL A 111 6.41 2.43 -19.72
CA VAL A 111 7.37 1.42 -20.17
C VAL A 111 6.68 0.33 -20.99
N ALA A 112 5.58 -0.24 -20.48
CA ALA A 112 4.84 -1.29 -21.16
C ALA A 112 4.29 -0.82 -22.52
N LEU A 113 3.74 0.39 -22.59
CA LEU A 113 3.21 0.97 -23.82
C LEU A 113 4.30 1.33 -24.82
N SER A 114 5.48 1.79 -24.36
CA SER A 114 6.66 1.99 -25.22
C SER A 114 7.10 0.68 -25.87
N ILE A 115 7.15 -0.42 -25.11
CA ILE A 115 7.50 -1.74 -25.64
C ILE A 115 6.44 -2.21 -26.64
N ALA A 116 5.16 -2.14 -26.26
CA ALA A 116 4.04 -2.58 -27.10
C ALA A 116 3.96 -1.78 -28.42
N GLY A 117 4.10 -0.45 -28.35
CA GLY A 117 4.11 0.42 -29.53
C GLY A 117 5.26 0.12 -30.48
N ARG A 118 6.48 0.02 -29.96
CA ARG A 118 7.66 -0.31 -30.78
C ARG A 118 7.56 -1.71 -31.38
N TYR A 119 7.03 -2.68 -30.65
CA TYR A 119 6.81 -4.02 -31.18
C TYR A 119 5.74 -4.02 -32.27
N ALA A 120 4.64 -3.30 -32.10
CA ALA A 120 3.57 -3.19 -33.07
C ALA A 120 4.00 -2.55 -34.40
N LEU A 121 5.04 -1.68 -34.38
CA LEU A 121 5.62 -1.08 -35.57
C LEU A 121 6.61 -2.00 -36.30
N LYS A 122 7.08 -3.08 -35.68
CA LYS A 122 8.07 -4.00 -36.23
C LYS A 122 7.49 -5.36 -36.60
N ARG A 123 6.58 -5.88 -35.76
CA ARG A 123 5.98 -7.20 -36.00
C ARG A 123 4.99 -7.12 -37.14
N THR A 124 5.17 -7.96 -38.13
CA THR A 124 4.27 -8.14 -39.26
C THR A 124 3.48 -9.43 -39.11
N GLN A 125 2.28 -9.46 -39.71
CA GLN A 125 1.43 -10.62 -39.90
C GLN A 125 0.68 -10.49 -41.22
N PHE A 126 -0.15 -11.50 -41.55
CA PHE A 126 -0.92 -11.54 -42.80
C PHE A 126 -1.63 -10.22 -43.11
N GLY A 127 -1.49 -9.75 -44.33
CA GLY A 127 -2.13 -8.56 -44.87
C GLY A 127 -3.43 -8.89 -45.64
N PRO A 128 -3.96 -7.90 -46.36
CA PRO A 128 -5.20 -8.04 -47.12
C PRO A 128 -5.11 -8.99 -48.32
N ALA A 129 -3.90 -9.25 -48.87
CA ALA A 129 -3.68 -10.14 -49.98
C ALA A 129 -2.85 -11.38 -49.58
N PRO A 130 -3.03 -12.54 -50.24
CA PRO A 130 -2.23 -13.73 -50.00
C PRO A 130 -0.72 -13.46 -50.16
N GLY A 131 0.06 -13.79 -49.13
CA GLY A 131 1.52 -13.59 -49.13
C GLY A 131 1.97 -12.18 -48.76
N GLU A 132 1.06 -11.24 -48.56
CA GLU A 132 1.34 -9.91 -48.03
C GLU A 132 1.32 -9.90 -46.51
N GLU A 133 2.27 -9.19 -45.91
CA GLU A 133 2.27 -8.93 -44.47
C GLU A 133 2.24 -7.43 -44.21
N ILE A 134 1.49 -7.04 -43.20
CA ILE A 134 1.42 -5.66 -42.68
C ILE A 134 1.81 -5.61 -41.23
N THR A 135 2.23 -4.44 -40.71
CA THR A 135 2.61 -4.30 -39.31
C THR A 135 1.39 -4.45 -38.40
N LEU A 136 1.61 -4.88 -37.15
CA LEU A 136 0.50 -4.94 -36.18
C LEU A 136 -0.16 -3.57 -35.96
N MET A 137 0.62 -2.49 -36.13
CA MET A 137 0.11 -1.13 -35.97
C MET A 137 -0.90 -0.75 -37.07
N ASP A 138 -0.86 -1.39 -38.24
CA ASP A 138 -1.79 -1.13 -39.34
C ASP A 138 -3.17 -1.79 -39.15
N TYR A 139 -3.26 -2.74 -38.20
CA TYR A 139 -4.55 -3.34 -37.85
C TYR A 139 -5.43 -2.39 -37.05
N ARG A 140 -6.60 -2.02 -37.57
CA ARG A 140 -7.54 -1.10 -36.90
C ARG A 140 -7.92 -1.54 -35.48
N MET A 141 -8.11 -2.85 -35.26
CA MET A 141 -8.45 -3.37 -33.96
C MET A 141 -7.31 -3.21 -32.95
N HIS A 142 -6.05 -3.36 -33.40
CA HIS A 142 -4.89 -3.13 -32.59
C HIS A 142 -4.75 -1.65 -32.21
N GLN A 143 -4.93 -0.74 -33.20
CA GLN A 143 -4.96 0.72 -32.95
C GLN A 143 -6.03 1.09 -31.92
N ARG A 144 -7.27 0.58 -32.09
CA ARG A 144 -8.38 0.86 -31.13
C ARG A 144 -8.08 0.45 -29.71
N ARG A 145 -7.25 -0.57 -29.48
CA ARG A 145 -6.84 -1.02 -28.14
C ARG A 145 -5.64 -0.23 -27.63
N LEU A 146 -4.63 -0.01 -28.45
CA LEU A 146 -3.36 0.54 -28.02
C LEU A 146 -3.35 2.07 -27.91
N LEU A 147 -3.88 2.79 -28.92
CA LEU A 147 -3.82 4.25 -28.94
C LEU A 147 -4.54 4.95 -27.79
N PRO A 148 -5.73 4.50 -27.34
CA PRO A 148 -6.38 5.08 -26.17
C PRO A 148 -5.59 4.87 -24.87
N LEU A 149 -4.86 3.75 -24.74
CA LEU A 149 -4.00 3.49 -23.59
C LEU A 149 -2.78 4.41 -23.59
N ILE A 150 -2.18 4.64 -24.77
CA ILE A 150 -1.09 5.60 -24.92
C ILE A 150 -1.57 7.01 -24.55
N ALA A 151 -2.72 7.44 -25.06
CA ALA A 151 -3.26 8.75 -24.74
C ALA A 151 -3.54 8.92 -23.23
N ARG A 152 -4.10 7.90 -22.57
CA ARG A 152 -4.31 7.90 -21.12
C ARG A 152 -3.00 7.97 -20.34
N SER A 153 -1.95 7.26 -20.79
CA SER A 153 -0.64 7.31 -20.16
C SER A 153 -0.06 8.72 -20.15
N TYR A 154 -0.18 9.45 -21.27
CA TYR A 154 0.18 10.87 -21.30
C TYR A 154 -0.65 11.72 -20.34
N ALA A 155 -1.96 11.51 -20.25
CA ALA A 155 -2.81 12.23 -19.30
C ALA A 155 -2.39 12.00 -17.85
N TYR A 156 -2.11 10.75 -17.48
CA TYR A 156 -1.68 10.37 -16.12
C TYR A 156 -0.28 10.90 -15.78
N ARG A 157 0.56 11.17 -16.77
CA ARG A 157 1.88 11.76 -16.55
C ARG A 157 1.80 13.18 -16.00
N PHE A 158 0.75 13.90 -16.34
CA PHE A 158 0.58 15.33 -15.98
C PHE A 158 -0.51 15.54 -14.92
N ALA A 159 -1.12 14.51 -14.38
CA ALA A 159 -2.11 14.55 -13.30
C ALA A 159 -1.45 14.42 -11.93
#